data_547674c9941fe8157b326d8a96b547d0
#
_entry.id   547674c9941fe8157b326d8a96b547d0
#
_cell.length_a   1.000
_cell.length_b   1.000
_cell.length_c   1.000
_cell.angle_alpha   90.00
_cell.angle_beta   90.00
_cell.angle_gamma   90.00
#
_symmetry.space_group_name_H-M   'P 1'
#
loop_
_entity.id
_entity.type
_entity.pdbx_description
1 polymer ?
#
loop_
_entity_poly.entity_id
_entity_poly.type
_entity_poly.pdbx_seq_one_letter_code
_entity_poly.pdbx_strand_id
1 'polypeptide(L)'
;MMNNRLSFLAITIWLTCAVFFMYEFLLRTILGTFEHQIISDLDLSILTFSILSSTAYQLTYGIMQIPVGIITDKLGLKKALTLAILVCALGVGLFGVSNSFGAALVYRVMIGFGASFGFLCLLIAVYDWLPHKHIGLFIGLSQFIGVLGPMLAAGPLESLSQAGGIDWRYVFIILAIIGVVLAGITIVIVKNNDQSGESGKNRFIILNTPTSVMKEIQSIFSNKQIWLIAVFSATTYLAIEYLSENATKSFLSLNGFDAKFSSYLITLAWLGYGIGCPTLGAISDRIKRRKPVMIFAICLTFVSLATIIFFPINQAILYLSFICLGLGASGQSIGFAIIAEQSSSGCRAAALGVNNFLIMLSVGVGSPIISEVFDLFSNQGKNPSITSYQTSLSLLLVFTALGVLISIFFIKETFCRSKKEVIFVDVK
;
A
#
# COMPACT_ATOMS: atom_id res chain seq x y z
N MET A 1 -31.35 18.57 1.36
CA MET A 1 -31.05 18.56 -0.10
C MET A 1 -29.54 18.65 -0.26
N MET A 2 -28.85 17.53 -0.47
CA MET A 2 -27.41 17.53 -0.72
C MET A 2 -27.15 18.18 -2.07
N ASN A 3 -26.30 19.19 -2.06
CA ASN A 3 -25.96 19.99 -3.24
C ASN A 3 -25.25 19.09 -4.24
N ASN A 4 -25.88 18.79 -5.38
CA ASN A 4 -25.39 17.88 -6.44
C ASN A 4 -24.24 18.50 -7.27
N ARG A 5 -23.68 19.64 -6.82
CA ARG A 5 -22.60 20.36 -7.51
C ARG A 5 -21.28 20.11 -6.80
N LEU A 6 -20.24 19.79 -7.55
CA LEU A 6 -18.85 19.78 -7.09
C LEU A 6 -18.50 21.18 -6.57
N SER A 7 -18.30 21.30 -5.25
CA SER A 7 -17.84 22.54 -4.63
C SER A 7 -16.30 22.61 -4.75
N PHE A 8 -15.78 23.80 -5.02
CA PHE A 8 -14.33 24.04 -5.03
C PHE A 8 -13.68 23.63 -3.69
N LEU A 9 -14.35 23.93 -2.55
CA LEU A 9 -13.90 23.52 -1.23
C LEU A 9 -13.82 21.98 -1.09
N ALA A 10 -14.81 21.25 -1.61
CA ALA A 10 -14.80 19.79 -1.55
C ALA A 10 -13.62 19.19 -2.31
N ILE A 11 -13.33 19.73 -3.50
CA ILE A 11 -12.18 19.31 -4.31
C ILE A 11 -10.87 19.62 -3.59
N THR A 12 -10.71 20.80 -3.00
CA THR A 12 -9.47 21.17 -2.30
C THR A 12 -9.25 20.35 -1.02
N ILE A 13 -10.30 20.02 -0.27
CA ILE A 13 -10.20 19.11 0.89
C ILE A 13 -9.77 17.71 0.43
N TRP A 14 -10.44 17.15 -0.57
CA TRP A 14 -10.08 15.87 -1.15
C TRP A 14 -8.64 15.84 -1.67
N LEU A 15 -8.24 16.87 -2.43
CA LEU A 15 -6.88 16.95 -2.99
C LEU A 15 -5.82 17.04 -1.88
N THR A 16 -6.09 17.77 -0.79
CA THR A 16 -5.18 17.84 0.37
C THR A 16 -4.99 16.46 1.00
N CYS A 17 -6.07 15.69 1.16
CA CYS A 17 -5.99 14.32 1.66
C CYS A 17 -5.26 13.39 0.67
N ALA A 18 -5.48 13.55 -0.64
CA ALA A 18 -4.82 12.76 -1.68
C ALA A 18 -3.31 13.07 -1.77
N VAL A 19 -2.91 14.33 -1.57
CA VAL A 19 -1.48 14.71 -1.51
C VAL A 19 -0.82 14.13 -0.26
N PHE A 20 -1.50 14.09 0.89
CA PHE A 20 -0.95 13.40 2.06
C PHE A 20 -0.84 11.89 1.82
N PHE A 21 -1.82 11.27 1.16
CA PHE A 21 -1.74 9.86 0.79
C PHE A 21 -0.56 9.58 -0.16
N MET A 22 -0.31 10.47 -1.14
CA MET A 22 0.87 10.41 -2.00
C MET A 22 2.17 10.56 -1.19
N TYR A 23 2.22 11.52 -0.27
CA TYR A 23 3.37 11.77 0.59
C TYR A 23 3.71 10.58 1.49
N GLU A 24 2.71 9.98 2.17
CA GLU A 24 2.95 8.81 3.00
C GLU A 24 3.38 7.58 2.19
N PHE A 25 2.85 7.44 0.97
CA PHE A 25 3.23 6.34 0.09
C PHE A 25 4.65 6.52 -0.47
N LEU A 26 5.09 7.77 -0.71
CA LEU A 26 6.48 8.09 -0.99
C LEU A 26 7.38 7.70 0.21
N LEU A 27 7.00 8.09 1.43
CA LEU A 27 7.74 7.76 2.64
C LEU A 27 7.84 6.25 2.89
N ARG A 28 6.86 5.48 2.43
CA ARG A 28 6.85 4.02 2.53
C ARG A 28 8.03 3.41 1.76
N THR A 29 8.23 3.83 0.51
CA THR A 29 9.13 3.17 -0.44
C THR A 29 10.51 3.85 -0.60
N ILE A 30 10.69 5.06 -0.05
CA ILE A 30 11.90 5.88 -0.27
C ILE A 30 13.19 5.23 0.25
N LEU A 31 13.13 4.37 1.28
CA LEU A 31 14.32 3.72 1.80
C LEU A 31 15.02 2.86 0.74
N GLY A 32 14.25 2.19 -0.12
CA GLY A 32 14.79 1.43 -1.23
C GLY A 32 15.63 2.25 -2.23
N THR A 33 15.32 3.55 -2.37
CA THR A 33 16.13 4.46 -3.21
C THR A 33 17.52 4.67 -2.62
N PHE A 34 17.61 4.78 -1.31
CA PHE A 34 18.86 5.04 -0.58
C PHE A 34 19.44 3.81 0.13
N GLU A 35 19.05 2.59 -0.31
CA GLU A 35 19.45 1.32 0.32
C GLU A 35 20.93 1.25 0.65
N HIS A 36 21.81 1.46 -0.35
CA HIS A 36 23.26 1.37 -0.17
C HIS A 36 23.83 2.43 0.80
N GLN A 37 23.34 3.66 0.72
CA GLN A 37 23.78 4.74 1.60
C GLN A 37 23.37 4.46 3.06
N ILE A 38 22.13 4.07 3.29
CA ILE A 38 21.58 3.80 4.62
C ILE A 38 22.27 2.57 5.25
N ILE A 39 22.47 1.49 4.47
CA ILE A 39 23.19 0.30 4.93
C ILE A 39 24.60 0.67 5.35
N SER A 40 25.33 1.42 4.53
CA SER A 40 26.71 1.84 4.83
C SER A 40 26.81 2.76 6.05
N ASP A 41 25.91 3.76 6.14
CA ASP A 41 25.98 4.80 7.16
C ASP A 41 25.55 4.33 8.55
N LEU A 42 24.64 3.37 8.62
CA LEU A 42 24.11 2.82 9.88
C LEU A 42 24.68 1.43 10.19
N ASP A 43 25.66 0.94 9.42
CA ASP A 43 26.30 -0.38 9.55
C ASP A 43 25.28 -1.52 9.66
N LEU A 44 24.40 -1.60 8.66
CA LEU A 44 23.28 -2.58 8.66
C LEU A 44 23.62 -3.82 7.84
N SER A 45 23.06 -4.96 8.23
CA SER A 45 22.91 -6.12 7.35
C SER A 45 21.69 -5.93 6.42
N ILE A 46 21.57 -6.75 5.39
CA ILE A 46 20.39 -6.78 4.51
C ILE A 46 19.12 -7.08 5.32
N LEU A 47 19.20 -7.99 6.30
CA LEU A 47 18.10 -8.29 7.21
C LEU A 47 17.69 -7.07 8.05
N THR A 48 18.65 -6.42 8.72
CA THR A 48 18.34 -5.24 9.56
C THR A 48 17.82 -4.07 8.72
N PHE A 49 18.32 -3.91 7.50
CA PHE A 49 17.76 -2.94 6.56
C PHE A 49 16.30 -3.29 6.19
N SER A 50 15.98 -4.56 5.92
CA SER A 50 14.62 -4.99 5.61
C SER A 50 13.66 -4.79 6.79
N ILE A 51 14.13 -5.00 8.04
CA ILE A 51 13.35 -4.67 9.23
C ILE A 51 13.07 -3.17 9.30
N LEU A 52 14.05 -2.34 8.97
CA LEU A 52 13.91 -0.89 8.98
C LEU A 52 13.01 -0.39 7.85
N SER A 53 13.25 -0.85 6.62
CA SER A 53 12.52 -0.40 5.44
C SER A 53 11.06 -0.85 5.44
N SER A 54 10.82 -2.13 5.70
CA SER A 54 9.52 -2.76 5.55
C SER A 54 8.83 -3.01 6.90
N THR A 55 9.45 -3.78 7.82
CA THR A 55 8.76 -4.27 9.03
C THR A 55 8.27 -3.14 9.92
N ALA A 56 9.14 -2.20 10.27
CA ALA A 56 8.82 -1.11 11.21
C ALA A 56 7.64 -0.26 10.73
N TYR A 57 7.63 0.06 9.45
CA TYR A 57 6.55 0.85 8.85
C TYR A 57 5.28 0.03 8.64
N GLN A 58 5.38 -1.10 7.96
CA GLN A 58 4.23 -1.88 7.50
C GLN A 58 3.43 -2.51 8.64
N LEU A 59 4.12 -3.06 9.66
CA LEU A 59 3.43 -3.62 10.84
C LEU A 59 2.72 -2.53 11.64
N THR A 60 3.38 -1.38 11.85
CA THR A 60 2.76 -0.26 12.56
C THR A 60 1.55 0.26 11.80
N TYR A 61 1.70 0.47 10.49
CA TYR A 61 0.60 0.88 9.62
C TYR A 61 -0.56 -0.12 9.67
N GLY A 62 -0.28 -1.42 9.54
CA GLY A 62 -1.29 -2.48 9.55
C GLY A 62 -2.05 -2.58 10.88
N ILE A 63 -1.34 -2.59 12.00
CA ILE A 63 -1.93 -2.65 13.36
C ILE A 63 -2.82 -1.43 13.60
N MET A 64 -2.45 -0.26 13.09
CA MET A 64 -3.18 0.98 13.27
C MET A 64 -4.45 1.09 12.42
N GLN A 65 -4.73 0.19 11.47
CA GLN A 65 -5.90 0.30 10.59
C GLN A 65 -7.24 0.35 11.36
N ILE A 66 -7.36 -0.36 12.47
CA ILE A 66 -8.57 -0.33 13.32
C ILE A 66 -8.55 0.88 14.27
N PRO A 67 -7.48 1.14 15.07
CA PRO A 67 -7.41 2.31 15.96
C PRO A 67 -7.60 3.65 15.25
N VAL A 68 -7.06 3.81 14.03
CA VAL A 68 -7.17 5.07 13.27
C VAL A 68 -8.61 5.47 13.00
N GLY A 69 -9.49 4.50 12.69
CA GLY A 69 -10.92 4.76 12.51
C GLY A 69 -11.53 5.40 13.77
N ILE A 70 -11.28 4.80 14.93
CA ILE A 70 -11.79 5.26 16.21
C ILE A 70 -11.24 6.66 16.57
N ILE A 71 -9.96 6.88 16.33
CA ILE A 71 -9.30 8.18 16.60
C ILE A 71 -9.90 9.26 15.70
N THR A 72 -10.07 8.96 14.41
CA THR A 72 -10.59 9.92 13.43
C THR A 72 -12.06 10.27 13.71
N ASP A 73 -12.88 9.30 14.14
CA ASP A 73 -14.26 9.55 14.54
C ASP A 73 -14.36 10.48 15.77
N LYS A 74 -13.44 10.35 16.73
CA LYS A 74 -13.41 11.19 17.93
C LYS A 74 -12.84 12.59 17.68
N LEU A 75 -11.77 12.70 16.90
CA LEU A 75 -11.06 13.97 16.68
C LEU A 75 -11.64 14.77 15.52
N GLY A 76 -12.34 14.12 14.60
CA GLY A 76 -12.75 14.64 13.30
C GLY A 76 -11.60 14.70 12.29
N LEU A 77 -11.96 14.78 11.02
CA LEU A 77 -11.03 14.70 9.88
C LEU A 77 -9.86 15.70 10.00
N LYS A 78 -10.16 16.97 10.28
CA LYS A 78 -9.14 18.03 10.34
C LYS A 78 -8.05 17.74 11.37
N LYS A 79 -8.44 17.48 12.61
CA LYS A 79 -7.47 17.27 13.72
C LYS A 79 -6.69 15.98 13.53
N ALA A 80 -7.37 14.89 13.15
CA ALA A 80 -6.75 13.60 12.93
C ALA A 80 -5.69 13.67 11.80
N LEU A 81 -6.06 14.26 10.66
CA LEU A 81 -5.15 14.41 9.52
C LEU A 81 -3.96 15.32 9.86
N THR A 82 -4.20 16.47 10.51
CA THR A 82 -3.12 17.39 10.89
C THR A 82 -2.12 16.72 11.83
N LEU A 83 -2.60 16.03 12.89
CA LEU A 83 -1.72 15.33 13.82
C LEU A 83 -0.94 14.20 13.13
N ALA A 84 -1.59 13.47 12.27
CA ALA A 84 -0.96 12.40 11.49
C ALA A 84 0.20 12.93 10.64
N ILE A 85 -0.02 14.03 9.89
CA ILE A 85 1.00 14.67 9.06
C ILE A 85 2.16 15.19 9.93
N LEU A 86 1.87 15.82 11.08
CA LEU A 86 2.90 16.32 11.99
C LEU A 86 3.74 15.18 12.58
N VAL A 87 3.12 14.06 12.96
CA VAL A 87 3.84 12.87 13.44
C VAL A 87 4.73 12.28 12.33
N CYS A 88 4.23 12.20 11.09
CA CYS A 88 5.05 11.81 9.95
C CYS A 88 6.23 12.76 9.75
N ALA A 89 5.97 14.07 9.69
CA ALA A 89 7.01 15.08 9.46
C ALA A 89 8.10 15.05 10.54
N LEU A 90 7.71 14.94 11.81
CA LEU A 90 8.62 14.79 12.93
C LEU A 90 9.45 13.50 12.80
N GLY A 91 8.78 12.36 12.55
CA GLY A 91 9.45 11.07 12.38
C GLY A 91 10.45 11.09 11.22
N VAL A 92 10.08 11.69 10.09
CA VAL A 92 10.95 11.84 8.92
C VAL A 92 12.17 12.72 9.21
N GLY A 93 11.97 13.87 9.88
CA GLY A 93 13.07 14.77 10.25
C GLY A 93 14.04 14.12 11.23
N LEU A 94 13.51 13.41 12.25
CA LEU A 94 14.33 12.68 13.21
C LEU A 94 15.05 11.50 12.55
N PHE A 95 14.42 10.83 11.57
CA PHE A 95 15.06 9.77 10.79
C PHE A 95 16.27 10.31 10.02
N GLY A 96 16.14 11.48 9.37
CA GLY A 96 17.24 12.12 8.63
C GLY A 96 18.44 12.50 9.47
N VAL A 97 18.31 12.67 10.78
CA VAL A 97 19.42 12.94 11.70
C VAL A 97 19.86 11.74 12.53
N SER A 98 19.30 10.54 12.24
CA SER A 98 19.61 9.34 12.99
C SER A 98 21.01 8.81 12.67
N ASN A 99 21.73 8.31 13.73
CA ASN A 99 23.06 7.74 13.62
C ASN A 99 23.13 6.31 14.20
N SER A 100 22.00 5.69 14.48
CA SER A 100 21.95 4.32 14.97
C SER A 100 20.68 3.60 14.48
N PHE A 101 20.79 2.28 14.30
CA PHE A 101 19.65 1.43 13.94
C PHE A 101 18.46 1.58 14.89
N GLY A 102 18.70 1.60 16.20
CA GLY A 102 17.61 1.69 17.20
C GLY A 102 16.84 3.01 17.11
N ALA A 103 17.53 4.14 16.94
CA ALA A 103 16.89 5.44 16.73
C ALA A 103 16.11 5.47 15.41
N ALA A 104 16.73 5.05 14.30
CA ALA A 104 16.09 4.95 12.99
C ALA A 104 14.82 4.08 13.03
N LEU A 105 14.87 2.94 13.75
CA LEU A 105 13.72 2.04 13.91
C LEU A 105 12.54 2.72 14.62
N VAL A 106 12.80 3.41 15.73
CA VAL A 106 11.75 4.18 16.45
C VAL A 106 11.13 5.24 15.56
N TYR A 107 11.95 5.99 14.83
CA TYR A 107 11.45 7.03 13.94
C TYR A 107 10.67 6.45 12.76
N ARG A 108 11.07 5.29 12.25
CA ARG A 108 10.32 4.58 11.21
C ARG A 108 8.94 4.10 11.69
N VAL A 109 8.86 3.62 12.94
CA VAL A 109 7.57 3.31 13.60
C VAL A 109 6.69 4.56 13.71
N MET A 110 7.26 5.71 14.09
CA MET A 110 6.52 6.99 14.13
C MET A 110 5.97 7.38 12.76
N ILE A 111 6.77 7.22 11.70
CA ILE A 111 6.33 7.49 10.33
C ILE A 111 5.17 6.57 9.96
N GLY A 112 5.29 5.25 10.21
CA GLY A 112 4.24 4.27 9.95
C GLY A 112 2.93 4.55 10.72
N PHE A 113 3.05 5.02 11.96
CA PHE A 113 1.89 5.43 12.76
C PHE A 113 1.16 6.62 12.11
N GLY A 114 1.86 7.70 11.79
CA GLY A 114 1.23 8.86 11.15
C GLY A 114 0.69 8.53 9.75
N ALA A 115 1.42 7.75 8.97
CA ALA A 115 1.04 7.31 7.63
C ALA A 115 -0.27 6.52 7.59
N SER A 116 -0.55 5.73 8.65
CA SER A 116 -1.75 4.89 8.73
C SER A 116 -3.07 5.65 8.61
N PHE A 117 -3.07 6.96 8.86
CA PHE A 117 -4.24 7.83 8.71
C PHE A 117 -4.50 8.24 7.25
N GLY A 118 -3.49 8.16 6.37
CA GLY A 118 -3.55 8.74 5.02
C GLY A 118 -4.73 8.24 4.20
N PHE A 119 -4.81 6.95 3.95
CA PHE A 119 -5.88 6.36 3.15
C PHE A 119 -7.27 6.49 3.79
N LEU A 120 -7.38 6.29 5.11
CA LEU A 120 -8.66 6.40 5.79
C LEU A 120 -9.21 7.83 5.77
N CYS A 121 -8.39 8.82 6.10
CA CYS A 121 -8.78 10.24 6.03
C CYS A 121 -9.18 10.65 4.62
N LEU A 122 -8.50 10.12 3.61
CA LEU A 122 -8.85 10.33 2.20
C LEU A 122 -10.23 9.75 1.88
N LEU A 123 -10.53 8.52 2.29
CA LEU A 123 -11.85 7.93 2.10
C LEU A 123 -12.94 8.75 2.80
N ILE A 124 -12.71 9.19 4.03
CA ILE A 124 -13.64 10.06 4.76
C ILE A 124 -13.90 11.35 3.96
N ALA A 125 -12.85 12.00 3.44
CA ALA A 125 -13.00 13.19 2.61
C ALA A 125 -13.83 12.92 1.35
N VAL A 126 -13.62 11.78 0.68
CA VAL A 126 -14.41 11.40 -0.51
C VAL A 126 -15.89 11.22 -0.16
N TYR A 127 -16.20 10.50 0.91
CA TYR A 127 -17.58 10.22 1.29
C TYR A 127 -18.32 11.43 1.88
N ASP A 128 -17.62 12.32 2.57
CA ASP A 128 -18.23 13.43 3.29
C ASP A 128 -18.40 14.70 2.44
N TRP A 129 -17.52 14.90 1.46
CA TRP A 129 -17.45 16.15 0.73
C TRP A 129 -17.82 16.02 -0.74
N LEU A 130 -17.76 14.81 -1.32
CA LEU A 130 -17.97 14.62 -2.75
C LEU A 130 -19.35 14.01 -3.06
N PRO A 131 -19.94 14.31 -4.23
CA PRO A 131 -21.23 13.74 -4.62
C PRO A 131 -21.17 12.22 -4.76
N HIS A 132 -22.16 11.52 -4.21
CA HIS A 132 -22.23 10.05 -4.23
C HIS A 132 -22.09 9.44 -5.62
N LYS A 133 -22.57 10.13 -6.67
CA LYS A 133 -22.47 9.72 -8.08
C LYS A 133 -21.02 9.53 -8.54
N HIS A 134 -20.06 10.24 -7.96
CA HIS A 134 -18.67 10.27 -8.41
C HIS A 134 -17.68 9.63 -7.42
N ILE A 135 -18.15 9.01 -6.33
CA ILE A 135 -17.30 8.40 -5.30
C ILE A 135 -16.29 7.42 -5.91
N GLY A 136 -16.74 6.51 -6.78
CA GLY A 136 -15.84 5.53 -7.41
C GLY A 136 -14.73 6.17 -8.26
N LEU A 137 -15.07 7.24 -9.00
CA LEU A 137 -14.09 8.01 -9.77
C LEU A 137 -13.03 8.64 -8.86
N PHE A 138 -13.47 9.31 -7.77
CA PHE A 138 -12.55 9.99 -6.86
C PHE A 138 -11.69 9.01 -6.04
N ILE A 139 -12.20 7.84 -5.68
CA ILE A 139 -11.39 6.77 -5.08
C ILE A 139 -10.33 6.29 -6.08
N GLY A 140 -10.69 6.07 -7.34
CA GLY A 140 -9.73 5.68 -8.38
C GLY A 140 -8.65 6.74 -8.62
N LEU A 141 -9.04 8.02 -8.73
CA LEU A 141 -8.09 9.14 -8.86
C LEU A 141 -7.19 9.27 -7.61
N SER A 142 -7.74 9.02 -6.43
CA SER A 142 -6.97 9.03 -5.18
C SER A 142 -5.88 7.96 -5.18
N GLN A 143 -6.20 6.76 -5.63
CA GLN A 143 -5.21 5.68 -5.77
C GLN A 143 -4.12 6.05 -6.79
N PHE A 144 -4.50 6.62 -7.92
CA PHE A 144 -3.54 7.07 -8.93
C PHE A 144 -2.60 8.16 -8.38
N ILE A 145 -3.16 9.17 -7.67
CA ILE A 145 -2.34 10.22 -7.02
C ILE A 145 -1.41 9.59 -5.96
N GLY A 146 -1.92 8.67 -5.14
CA GLY A 146 -1.11 7.96 -4.14
C GLY A 146 0.10 7.26 -4.74
N VAL A 147 -0.08 6.58 -5.86
CA VAL A 147 0.98 5.82 -6.55
C VAL A 147 2.06 6.73 -7.15
N LEU A 148 1.77 8.01 -7.40
CA LEU A 148 2.81 8.97 -7.79
C LEU A 148 3.91 9.09 -6.72
N GLY A 149 3.60 8.84 -5.44
CA GLY A 149 4.58 8.83 -4.35
C GLY A 149 5.73 7.85 -4.60
N PRO A 150 5.48 6.53 -4.64
CA PRO A 150 6.52 5.54 -4.93
C PRO A 150 7.14 5.69 -6.33
N MET A 151 6.39 6.18 -7.33
CA MET A 151 6.96 6.49 -8.64
C MET A 151 8.02 7.58 -8.56
N LEU A 152 7.77 8.64 -7.79
CA LEU A 152 8.72 9.74 -7.58
C LEU A 152 9.89 9.30 -6.70
N ALA A 153 9.65 8.47 -5.69
CA ALA A 153 10.68 7.95 -4.81
C ALA A 153 11.71 7.11 -5.56
N ALA A 154 11.30 6.30 -6.53
CA ALA A 154 12.20 5.40 -7.26
C ALA A 154 13.10 6.14 -8.28
N GLY A 155 12.79 6.07 -9.58
CA GLY A 155 13.66 6.57 -10.66
C GLY A 155 13.99 8.06 -10.63
N PRO A 156 13.00 8.96 -10.48
CA PRO A 156 13.26 10.40 -10.45
C PRO A 156 14.18 10.82 -9.30
N LEU A 157 13.91 10.34 -8.08
CA LEU A 157 14.73 10.71 -6.91
C LEU A 157 16.12 10.08 -6.96
N GLU A 158 16.25 8.84 -7.45
CA GLU A 158 17.56 8.22 -7.70
C GLU A 158 18.39 9.05 -8.68
N SER A 159 17.76 9.51 -9.78
CA SER A 159 18.45 10.34 -10.78
C SER A 159 18.93 11.66 -10.21
N LEU A 160 18.14 12.31 -9.37
CA LEU A 160 18.51 13.55 -8.69
C LEU A 160 19.64 13.32 -7.67
N SER A 161 19.56 12.22 -6.92
CA SER A 161 20.58 11.85 -5.94
C SER A 161 21.93 11.59 -6.60
N GLN A 162 21.96 10.83 -7.69
CA GLN A 162 23.21 10.56 -8.42
C GLN A 162 23.79 11.80 -9.09
N ALA A 163 22.95 12.62 -9.74
CA ALA A 163 23.41 13.83 -10.44
C ALA A 163 23.96 14.90 -9.49
N GLY A 164 23.38 15.02 -8.29
CA GLY A 164 23.74 16.04 -7.31
C GLY A 164 24.63 15.56 -6.17
N GLY A 165 24.96 14.27 -6.08
CA GLY A 165 25.67 13.70 -4.93
C GLY A 165 24.89 13.91 -3.61
N ILE A 166 23.57 13.93 -3.65
CA ILE A 166 22.72 14.31 -2.53
C ILE A 166 22.70 13.18 -1.49
N ASP A 167 23.09 13.48 -0.27
CA ASP A 167 22.97 12.60 0.89
C ASP A 167 21.50 12.37 1.23
N TRP A 168 21.13 11.14 1.54
CA TRP A 168 19.78 10.74 1.94
C TRP A 168 19.24 11.55 3.13
N ARG A 169 20.10 11.96 4.05
CA ARG A 169 19.73 12.78 5.22
C ARG A 169 19.11 14.11 4.83
N TYR A 170 19.68 14.81 3.84
CA TYR A 170 19.11 16.07 3.34
C TYR A 170 17.73 15.86 2.70
N VAL A 171 17.54 14.75 1.96
CA VAL A 171 16.26 14.43 1.36
C VAL A 171 15.19 14.23 2.44
N PHE A 172 15.52 13.51 3.51
CA PHE A 172 14.58 13.30 4.63
C PHE A 172 14.26 14.62 5.36
N ILE A 173 15.21 15.51 5.54
CA ILE A 173 14.96 16.84 6.11
C ILE A 173 14.05 17.68 5.20
N ILE A 174 14.27 17.66 3.88
CA ILE A 174 13.39 18.35 2.92
C ILE A 174 11.97 17.77 3.00
N LEU A 175 11.82 16.45 3.04
CA LEU A 175 10.53 15.80 3.19
C LEU A 175 9.84 16.15 4.52
N ALA A 176 10.58 16.31 5.61
CA ALA A 176 10.04 16.78 6.87
C ALA A 176 9.47 18.21 6.74
N ILE A 177 10.20 19.12 6.07
CA ILE A 177 9.73 20.48 5.79
C ILE A 177 8.46 20.45 4.94
N ILE A 178 8.44 19.62 3.88
CA ILE A 178 7.24 19.44 3.06
C ILE A 178 6.06 18.94 3.91
N GLY A 179 6.30 18.00 4.83
CA GLY A 179 5.28 17.52 5.76
C GLY A 179 4.74 18.63 6.67
N VAL A 180 5.60 19.48 7.23
CA VAL A 180 5.18 20.62 8.05
C VAL A 180 4.35 21.62 7.23
N VAL A 181 4.76 21.93 6.01
CA VAL A 181 3.99 22.80 5.09
C VAL A 181 2.63 22.18 4.78
N LEU A 182 2.58 20.88 4.51
CA LEU A 182 1.33 20.16 4.24
C LEU A 182 0.40 20.17 5.47
N ALA A 183 0.95 20.05 6.69
CA ALA A 183 0.18 20.21 7.92
C ALA A 183 -0.42 21.64 8.04
N GLY A 184 0.35 22.67 7.72
CA GLY A 184 -0.13 24.06 7.66
C GLY A 184 -1.26 24.24 6.64
N ILE A 185 -1.11 23.71 5.44
CA ILE A 185 -2.16 23.69 4.40
C ILE A 185 -3.42 22.97 4.92
N THR A 186 -3.24 21.83 5.58
CA THR A 186 -4.35 21.04 6.16
C THR A 186 -5.12 21.85 7.21
N ILE A 187 -4.43 22.59 8.09
CA ILE A 187 -5.05 23.45 9.10
C ILE A 187 -5.92 24.53 8.46
N VAL A 188 -5.49 25.09 7.32
CA VAL A 188 -6.22 26.18 6.65
C VAL A 188 -7.38 25.65 5.81
N ILE A 189 -7.16 24.60 5.02
CA ILE A 189 -8.09 24.13 4.01
C ILE A 189 -9.11 23.14 4.56
N VAL A 190 -8.67 22.15 5.36
CA VAL A 190 -9.55 21.06 5.80
C VAL A 190 -10.52 21.55 6.88
N LYS A 191 -11.79 21.23 6.69
CA LYS A 191 -12.87 21.53 7.64
C LYS A 191 -13.52 20.22 8.08
N ASN A 192 -14.02 20.20 9.32
CA ASN A 192 -14.92 19.16 9.73
C ASN A 192 -16.29 19.40 9.10
N ASN A 193 -16.98 18.36 8.68
CA ASN A 193 -18.33 18.49 8.15
C ASN A 193 -19.32 18.44 9.33
N ASP A 194 -19.73 19.61 9.83
CA ASP A 194 -20.65 19.74 10.97
C ASP A 194 -22.06 19.23 10.66
N GLN A 195 -22.41 19.01 9.37
CA GLN A 195 -23.70 18.41 8.98
C GLN A 195 -23.78 16.90 9.25
N SER A 196 -22.70 16.28 9.72
CA SER A 196 -22.66 14.87 10.09
C SER A 196 -23.23 14.54 11.48
N GLY A 197 -23.89 15.49 12.14
CA GLY A 197 -24.41 15.34 13.51
C GLY A 197 -25.32 14.14 13.77
N GLU A 198 -26.04 13.63 12.77
CA GLU A 198 -26.82 12.39 12.85
C GLU A 198 -26.35 11.30 11.87
N SER A 199 -25.82 11.70 10.70
CA SER A 199 -25.34 10.75 9.67
C SER A 199 -23.90 10.30 9.89
N GLY A 200 -23.05 11.09 10.53
CA GLY A 200 -21.65 10.79 10.82
C GLY A 200 -21.46 9.72 11.89
N LYS A 201 -22.40 9.61 12.84
CA LYS A 201 -22.38 8.54 13.86
C LYS A 201 -22.57 7.12 13.29
N ASN A 202 -22.97 7.00 12.04
CA ASN A 202 -23.29 5.71 11.40
C ASN A 202 -22.31 5.30 10.29
N ARG A 203 -21.18 6.02 10.06
CA ARG A 203 -20.43 5.85 8.81
C ARG A 203 -19.42 4.72 8.77
N PHE A 204 -18.65 4.51 9.80
CA PHE A 204 -17.60 3.49 9.80
C PHE A 204 -17.71 2.49 10.96
N ILE A 205 -18.34 2.90 12.06
CA ILE A 205 -18.60 2.01 13.20
C ILE A 205 -20.02 2.30 13.69
N ILE A 206 -21.01 1.56 13.19
CA ILE A 206 -22.27 1.43 13.89
C ILE A 206 -22.01 0.58 15.14
N LEU A 207 -21.47 1.21 16.15
CA LEU A 207 -21.39 0.63 17.49
C LEU A 207 -22.74 0.79 18.18
N ASN A 208 -23.78 0.19 17.60
CA ASN A 208 -25.04 0.01 18.29
C ASN A 208 -24.89 -1.17 19.25
N THR A 209 -24.47 -0.87 20.47
CA THR A 209 -24.23 -1.76 21.62
C THR A 209 -22.96 -2.63 21.52
N PRO A 210 -22.19 -2.80 22.62
CA PRO A 210 -20.97 -3.64 22.63
C PRO A 210 -21.22 -5.09 22.20
N THR A 211 -22.39 -5.62 22.43
CA THR A 211 -22.82 -6.98 22.05
C THR A 211 -23.04 -7.17 20.56
N SER A 212 -23.46 -6.11 19.83
CA SER A 212 -23.62 -6.15 18.37
C SER A 212 -22.27 -6.17 17.67
N VAL A 213 -21.33 -5.33 18.12
CA VAL A 213 -19.97 -5.22 17.56
C VAL A 213 -19.18 -6.51 17.70
N MET A 214 -19.25 -7.16 18.84
CA MET A 214 -18.56 -8.43 19.08
C MET A 214 -19.08 -9.52 18.16
N LYS A 215 -20.40 -9.61 17.96
CA LYS A 215 -21.01 -10.56 17.01
C LYS A 215 -20.62 -10.26 15.57
N GLU A 216 -20.53 -8.99 15.20
CA GLU A 216 -20.12 -8.55 13.87
C GLU A 216 -18.65 -8.89 13.61
N ILE A 217 -17.76 -8.58 14.54
CA ILE A 217 -16.35 -8.95 14.49
C ILE A 217 -16.21 -10.47 14.39
N GLN A 218 -16.93 -11.23 15.23
CA GLN A 218 -16.92 -12.69 15.19
C GLN A 218 -17.41 -13.24 13.83
N SER A 219 -18.38 -12.58 13.18
CA SER A 219 -18.84 -12.97 11.85
C SER A 219 -17.77 -12.79 10.77
N ILE A 220 -16.94 -11.75 10.87
CA ILE A 220 -15.81 -11.52 9.96
C ILE A 220 -14.77 -12.62 10.16
N PHE A 221 -14.36 -12.86 11.41
CA PHE A 221 -13.35 -13.87 11.73
C PHE A 221 -13.80 -15.29 11.36
N SER A 222 -15.10 -15.58 11.41
CA SER A 222 -15.68 -16.87 11.03
C SER A 222 -15.84 -17.02 9.51
N ASN A 223 -15.77 -15.96 8.72
CA ASN A 223 -15.97 -16.01 7.27
C ASN A 223 -14.67 -16.40 6.54
N LYS A 224 -14.52 -17.68 6.24
CA LYS A 224 -13.33 -18.21 5.52
C LYS A 224 -13.04 -17.50 4.20
N GLN A 225 -14.07 -16.98 3.50
CA GLN A 225 -13.85 -16.28 2.22
C GLN A 225 -13.12 -14.96 2.41
N ILE A 226 -13.40 -14.22 3.49
CA ILE A 226 -12.68 -12.96 3.79
C ILE A 226 -11.19 -13.24 3.97
N TRP A 227 -10.83 -14.28 4.72
CA TRP A 227 -9.42 -14.66 4.92
C TRP A 227 -8.74 -15.13 3.63
N LEU A 228 -9.41 -15.95 2.83
CA LEU A 228 -8.86 -16.41 1.55
C LEU A 228 -8.60 -15.25 0.58
N ILE A 229 -9.53 -14.28 0.51
CA ILE A 229 -9.36 -13.09 -0.34
C ILE A 229 -8.26 -12.19 0.21
N ALA A 230 -8.17 -12.02 1.53
CA ALA A 230 -7.12 -11.23 2.15
C ALA A 230 -5.72 -11.84 1.94
N VAL A 231 -5.58 -13.18 2.02
CA VAL A 231 -4.34 -13.88 1.67
C VAL A 231 -4.02 -13.71 0.17
N PHE A 232 -5.00 -13.82 -0.71
CA PHE A 232 -4.81 -13.52 -2.14
C PHE A 232 -4.28 -12.09 -2.35
N SER A 233 -4.90 -11.10 -1.72
CA SER A 233 -4.47 -9.70 -1.83
C SER A 233 -3.05 -9.51 -1.32
N ALA A 234 -2.71 -10.14 -0.20
CA ALA A 234 -1.39 -10.12 0.42
C ALA A 234 -0.31 -10.72 -0.50
N THR A 235 -0.56 -11.90 -1.04
CA THR A 235 0.40 -12.59 -1.93
C THR A 235 0.56 -11.90 -3.28
N THR A 236 -0.48 -11.21 -3.76
CA THR A 236 -0.43 -10.46 -5.03
C THR A 236 0.37 -9.16 -4.88
N TYR A 237 0.29 -8.50 -3.72
CA TYR A 237 0.93 -7.20 -3.48
C TYR A 237 2.37 -7.30 -2.98
N LEU A 238 2.72 -8.35 -2.24
CA LEU A 238 4.02 -8.53 -1.61
C LEU A 238 5.20 -8.33 -2.59
N ALA A 239 5.08 -8.85 -3.82
CA ALA A 239 6.18 -8.82 -4.79
C ALA A 239 6.55 -7.40 -5.22
N ILE A 240 5.57 -6.54 -5.54
CA ILE A 240 5.84 -5.17 -5.97
C ILE A 240 6.42 -4.35 -4.83
N GLU A 241 5.92 -4.50 -3.62
CA GLU A 241 6.40 -3.76 -2.45
C GLU A 241 7.81 -4.20 -2.08
N TYR A 242 8.08 -5.51 -1.98
CA TYR A 242 9.42 -6.02 -1.67
C TYR A 242 10.46 -5.55 -2.68
N LEU A 243 10.17 -5.67 -3.98
CA LEU A 243 11.10 -5.23 -5.02
C LEU A 243 11.29 -3.71 -5.04
N SER A 244 10.33 -2.94 -4.53
CA SER A 244 10.46 -1.47 -4.44
C SER A 244 11.35 -1.03 -3.29
N GLU A 245 11.31 -1.76 -2.18
CA GLU A 245 12.00 -1.39 -0.94
C GLU A 245 13.34 -2.11 -0.75
N ASN A 246 13.51 -3.29 -1.39
CA ASN A 246 14.64 -4.18 -1.10
C ASN A 246 15.16 -4.82 -2.39
N ALA A 247 16.42 -5.16 -2.42
CA ALA A 247 17.09 -6.10 -3.31
C ALA A 247 17.12 -5.80 -4.83
N THR A 248 16.17 -5.06 -5.41
CA THR A 248 16.07 -4.91 -6.88
C THR A 248 17.33 -4.30 -7.49
N LYS A 249 17.84 -3.20 -6.92
CA LYS A 249 19.03 -2.53 -7.45
C LYS A 249 20.27 -3.44 -7.34
N SER A 250 20.45 -4.04 -6.18
CA SER A 250 21.58 -4.92 -5.90
C SER A 250 21.54 -6.18 -6.76
N PHE A 251 20.36 -6.78 -6.95
CA PHE A 251 20.18 -7.95 -7.82
C PHE A 251 20.46 -7.62 -9.29
N LEU A 252 19.91 -6.53 -9.80
CA LEU A 252 20.08 -6.13 -11.20
C LEU A 252 21.50 -5.64 -11.48
N SER A 253 22.20 -5.03 -10.49
CA SER A 253 23.60 -4.65 -10.65
C SER A 253 24.52 -5.85 -10.90
N LEU A 254 24.28 -6.98 -10.23
CA LEU A 254 24.99 -8.23 -10.48
C LEU A 254 24.72 -8.81 -11.89
N ASN A 255 23.60 -8.44 -12.50
CA ASN A 255 23.25 -8.77 -13.88
C ASN A 255 23.74 -7.72 -14.90
N GLY A 256 24.54 -6.74 -14.48
CA GLY A 256 25.17 -5.75 -15.35
C GLY A 256 24.32 -4.51 -15.64
N PHE A 257 23.22 -4.27 -14.89
CA PHE A 257 22.39 -3.08 -15.04
C PHE A 257 22.76 -2.02 -13.98
N ASP A 258 22.69 -0.76 -14.35
CA ASP A 258 22.99 0.33 -13.42
C ASP A 258 21.83 0.60 -12.43
N ALA A 259 22.15 1.28 -11.33
CA ALA A 259 21.18 1.59 -10.29
C ALA A 259 20.06 2.53 -10.80
N LYS A 260 20.38 3.47 -11.69
CA LYS A 260 19.42 4.39 -12.27
C LYS A 260 18.40 3.64 -13.14
N PHE A 261 18.87 2.76 -14.02
CA PHE A 261 18.00 1.90 -14.82
C PHE A 261 17.07 1.06 -13.93
N SER A 262 17.64 0.40 -12.90
CA SER A 262 16.89 -0.44 -11.96
C SER A 262 15.80 0.34 -11.22
N SER A 263 16.09 1.57 -10.81
CA SER A 263 15.12 2.45 -10.14
C SER A 263 13.98 2.90 -11.08
N TYR A 264 14.27 3.14 -12.37
CA TYR A 264 13.20 3.40 -13.34
C TYR A 264 12.32 2.19 -13.63
N LEU A 265 12.84 0.97 -13.54
CA LEU A 265 12.02 -0.24 -13.61
C LEU A 265 11.01 -0.30 -12.46
N ILE A 266 11.41 0.08 -11.25
CA ILE A 266 10.51 0.20 -10.10
C ILE A 266 9.43 1.26 -10.36
N THR A 267 9.81 2.43 -10.90
CA THR A 267 8.87 3.46 -11.34
C THR A 267 7.83 2.91 -12.32
N LEU A 268 8.27 2.12 -13.30
CA LEU A 268 7.39 1.48 -14.28
C LEU A 268 6.46 0.43 -13.66
N ALA A 269 6.93 -0.31 -12.65
CA ALA A 269 6.06 -1.22 -11.92
C ALA A 269 4.93 -0.47 -11.21
N TRP A 270 5.23 0.63 -10.54
CA TRP A 270 4.21 1.47 -9.90
C TRP A 270 3.28 2.15 -10.91
N LEU A 271 3.80 2.54 -12.08
CA LEU A 271 2.96 3.02 -13.18
C LEU A 271 1.98 1.93 -13.65
N GLY A 272 2.49 0.71 -13.85
CA GLY A 272 1.66 -0.46 -14.18
C GLY A 272 0.57 -0.71 -13.14
N TYR A 273 0.92 -0.62 -11.85
CA TYR A 273 -0.04 -0.73 -10.74
C TYR A 273 -1.09 0.39 -10.77
N GLY A 274 -0.67 1.64 -10.92
CA GLY A 274 -1.55 2.80 -10.97
C GLY A 274 -2.57 2.75 -12.12
N ILE A 275 -2.15 2.28 -13.30
CA ILE A 275 -3.03 2.04 -14.45
C ILE A 275 -3.89 0.80 -14.24
N GLY A 276 -3.31 -0.24 -13.64
CA GLY A 276 -3.94 -1.53 -13.41
C GLY A 276 -5.16 -1.44 -12.49
N CYS A 277 -5.08 -0.68 -11.39
CA CYS A 277 -6.17 -0.55 -10.43
C CYS A 277 -7.51 -0.14 -11.07
N PRO A 278 -7.63 0.95 -11.83
CA PRO A 278 -8.88 1.32 -12.49
C PRO A 278 -9.22 0.39 -13.66
N THR A 279 -8.24 -0.08 -14.44
CA THR A 279 -8.50 -0.88 -15.64
C THR A 279 -9.00 -2.28 -15.30
N LEU A 280 -8.35 -3.00 -14.39
CA LEU A 280 -8.81 -4.33 -13.95
C LEU A 280 -10.15 -4.24 -13.22
N GLY A 281 -10.38 -3.19 -12.43
CA GLY A 281 -11.68 -2.91 -11.82
C GLY A 281 -12.76 -2.75 -12.88
N ALA A 282 -12.55 -1.87 -13.87
CA ALA A 282 -13.51 -1.62 -14.95
C ALA A 282 -13.78 -2.87 -15.80
N ILE A 283 -12.75 -3.65 -16.14
CA ILE A 283 -12.91 -4.92 -16.86
C ILE A 283 -13.77 -5.88 -16.04
N SER A 284 -13.47 -6.04 -14.75
CA SER A 284 -14.21 -6.90 -13.83
C SER A 284 -15.70 -6.50 -13.74
N ASP A 285 -15.98 -5.19 -13.64
CA ASP A 285 -17.34 -4.66 -13.61
C ASP A 285 -18.08 -4.88 -14.94
N ARG A 286 -17.40 -4.72 -16.07
CA ARG A 286 -17.96 -4.90 -17.42
C ARG A 286 -18.34 -6.36 -17.70
N ILE A 287 -17.47 -7.32 -17.33
CA ILE A 287 -17.74 -8.75 -17.52
C ILE A 287 -18.63 -9.31 -16.39
N LYS A 288 -18.92 -8.52 -15.33
CA LYS A 288 -19.68 -8.91 -14.12
C LYS A 288 -19.11 -10.17 -13.46
N ARG A 289 -17.79 -10.31 -13.45
CA ARG A 289 -17.07 -11.42 -12.84
C ARG A 289 -15.77 -10.92 -12.21
N ARG A 290 -15.54 -11.26 -10.95
CA ARG A 290 -14.34 -10.89 -10.19
C ARG A 290 -13.22 -11.91 -10.36
N LYS A 291 -13.56 -13.18 -10.20
CA LYS A 291 -12.59 -14.29 -10.14
C LYS A 291 -11.69 -14.41 -11.38
N PRO A 292 -12.17 -14.36 -12.65
CA PRO A 292 -11.30 -14.45 -13.83
C PRO A 292 -10.25 -13.34 -13.87
N VAL A 293 -10.61 -12.11 -13.44
CA VAL A 293 -9.68 -10.98 -13.44
C VAL A 293 -8.64 -11.12 -12.32
N MET A 294 -9.04 -11.65 -11.15
CA MET A 294 -8.10 -11.98 -10.06
C MET A 294 -7.08 -13.03 -10.51
N ILE A 295 -7.54 -14.12 -11.16
CA ILE A 295 -6.66 -15.19 -11.66
C ILE A 295 -5.70 -14.62 -12.71
N PHE A 296 -6.21 -13.86 -13.67
CA PHE A 296 -5.37 -13.21 -14.69
C PHE A 296 -4.30 -12.33 -14.02
N ALA A 297 -4.68 -11.49 -13.08
CA ALA A 297 -3.79 -10.55 -12.42
C ALA A 297 -2.66 -11.27 -11.67
N ILE A 298 -2.97 -12.27 -10.85
CA ILE A 298 -1.94 -12.98 -10.07
C ILE A 298 -1.07 -13.89 -10.96
N CYS A 299 -1.61 -14.48 -12.02
CA CYS A 299 -0.81 -15.21 -13.00
C CYS A 299 0.16 -14.28 -13.73
N LEU A 300 -0.29 -13.07 -14.08
CA LEU A 300 0.57 -12.06 -14.67
C LEU A 300 1.69 -11.65 -13.73
N THR A 301 1.38 -11.45 -12.42
CA THR A 301 2.39 -11.19 -11.38
C THR A 301 3.40 -12.34 -11.30
N PHE A 302 2.93 -13.58 -11.27
CA PHE A 302 3.78 -14.77 -11.19
C PHE A 302 4.74 -14.88 -12.38
N VAL A 303 4.22 -14.78 -13.62
CA VAL A 303 5.02 -14.86 -14.83
C VAL A 303 6.04 -13.73 -14.92
N SER A 304 5.61 -12.49 -14.61
CA SER A 304 6.50 -11.33 -14.61
C SER A 304 7.63 -11.48 -13.61
N LEU A 305 7.29 -11.93 -12.39
CA LEU A 305 8.27 -12.17 -11.33
C LEU A 305 9.26 -13.27 -11.70
N ALA A 306 8.78 -14.40 -12.26
CA ALA A 306 9.64 -15.47 -12.74
C ALA A 306 10.59 -14.97 -13.84
N THR A 307 10.11 -14.13 -14.74
CA THR A 307 10.94 -13.52 -15.79
C THR A 307 12.00 -12.61 -15.21
N ILE A 308 11.66 -11.75 -14.24
CA ILE A 308 12.61 -10.86 -13.58
C ILE A 308 13.73 -11.67 -12.88
N ILE A 309 13.37 -12.74 -12.19
CA ILE A 309 14.31 -13.53 -11.38
C ILE A 309 15.23 -14.39 -12.23
N PHE A 310 14.69 -15.07 -13.24
CA PHE A 310 15.43 -16.11 -13.98
C PHE A 310 15.88 -15.71 -15.38
N PHE A 311 15.26 -14.67 -15.96
CA PHE A 311 15.52 -14.26 -17.34
C PHE A 311 15.75 -12.75 -17.49
N PRO A 312 16.61 -12.10 -16.68
CA PRO A 312 16.93 -10.69 -16.84
C PRO A 312 17.90 -10.46 -18.01
N ILE A 313 17.51 -10.91 -19.23
CA ILE A 313 18.42 -11.03 -20.38
C ILE A 313 18.69 -9.68 -21.04
N ASN A 314 17.66 -8.83 -21.15
CA ASN A 314 17.79 -7.54 -21.81
C ASN A 314 16.81 -6.49 -21.24
N GLN A 315 17.07 -5.24 -21.58
CA GLN A 315 16.29 -4.09 -21.07
C GLN A 315 14.81 -4.16 -21.49
N ALA A 316 14.50 -4.58 -22.72
CA ALA A 316 13.11 -4.61 -23.21
C ALA A 316 12.27 -5.62 -22.44
N ILE A 317 12.81 -6.80 -22.13
CA ILE A 317 12.16 -7.82 -21.31
C ILE A 317 11.93 -7.30 -19.90
N LEU A 318 12.91 -6.60 -19.30
CA LEU A 318 12.78 -6.03 -17.97
C LEU A 318 11.72 -4.91 -17.94
N TYR A 319 11.71 -4.00 -18.91
CA TYR A 319 10.65 -2.97 -19.01
C TYR A 319 9.25 -3.60 -19.02
N LEU A 320 9.04 -4.58 -19.90
CA LEU A 320 7.75 -5.27 -20.00
C LEU A 320 7.40 -6.01 -18.72
N SER A 321 8.36 -6.73 -18.13
CA SER A 321 8.13 -7.53 -16.92
C SER A 321 7.79 -6.67 -15.71
N PHE A 322 8.44 -5.52 -15.51
CA PHE A 322 8.12 -4.62 -14.39
C PHE A 322 6.76 -3.93 -14.57
N ILE A 323 6.41 -3.49 -15.79
CA ILE A 323 5.07 -2.96 -16.07
C ILE A 323 4.00 -4.02 -15.80
N CYS A 324 4.20 -5.24 -16.31
CA CYS A 324 3.29 -6.37 -16.12
C CYS A 324 3.21 -6.81 -14.65
N LEU A 325 4.33 -6.77 -13.90
CA LEU A 325 4.35 -7.01 -12.46
C LEU A 325 3.41 -6.05 -11.73
N GLY A 326 3.53 -4.76 -12.02
CA GLY A 326 2.68 -3.74 -11.42
C GLY A 326 1.21 -3.91 -11.78
N LEU A 327 0.92 -4.12 -13.08
CA LEU A 327 -0.44 -4.35 -13.56
C LEU A 327 -1.04 -5.60 -12.91
N GLY A 328 -0.27 -6.68 -12.75
CA GLY A 328 -0.70 -7.88 -12.05
C GLY A 328 -0.93 -7.63 -10.56
N ALA A 329 0.01 -6.94 -9.88
CA ALA A 329 -0.10 -6.63 -8.45
C ALA A 329 -1.34 -5.77 -8.13
N SER A 330 -1.81 -4.94 -9.07
CA SER A 330 -3.04 -4.15 -8.93
C SER A 330 -4.30 -5.01 -8.75
N GLY A 331 -4.24 -6.31 -9.08
CA GLY A 331 -5.31 -7.28 -8.84
C GLY A 331 -5.73 -7.38 -7.37
N GLN A 332 -4.85 -7.00 -6.44
CA GLN A 332 -5.23 -6.89 -5.02
C GLN A 332 -6.40 -5.93 -4.78
N SER A 333 -6.58 -4.91 -5.62
CA SER A 333 -7.70 -3.96 -5.51
C SER A 333 -9.06 -4.63 -5.73
N ILE A 334 -9.11 -5.71 -6.54
CA ILE A 334 -10.33 -6.51 -6.72
C ILE A 334 -10.69 -7.26 -5.43
N GLY A 335 -9.69 -7.65 -4.63
CA GLY A 335 -9.89 -8.25 -3.32
C GLY A 335 -10.72 -7.34 -2.40
N PHE A 336 -10.46 -6.04 -2.39
CA PHE A 336 -11.28 -5.08 -1.64
C PHE A 336 -12.73 -5.06 -2.12
N ALA A 337 -12.96 -5.10 -3.45
CA ALA A 337 -14.31 -5.12 -4.00
C ALA A 337 -15.08 -6.38 -3.58
N ILE A 338 -14.46 -7.56 -3.70
CA ILE A 338 -15.11 -8.85 -3.31
C ILE A 338 -15.40 -8.88 -1.81
N ILE A 339 -14.48 -8.43 -0.97
CA ILE A 339 -14.72 -8.37 0.48
C ILE A 339 -15.89 -7.44 0.80
N ALA A 340 -15.96 -6.28 0.13
CA ALA A 340 -17.08 -5.35 0.30
C ALA A 340 -18.42 -5.96 -0.14
N GLU A 341 -18.44 -6.78 -1.21
CA GLU A 341 -19.61 -7.50 -1.71
C GLU A 341 -20.05 -8.62 -0.78
N GLN A 342 -19.10 -9.29 -0.12
CA GLN A 342 -19.36 -10.40 0.80
C GLN A 342 -19.65 -9.97 2.23
N SER A 343 -19.42 -8.71 2.58
CA SER A 343 -19.61 -8.19 3.92
C SER A 343 -20.97 -7.51 4.08
N SER A 344 -21.58 -7.65 5.25
CA SER A 344 -22.75 -6.83 5.61
C SER A 344 -22.37 -5.36 5.73
N SER A 345 -23.33 -4.46 5.56
CA SER A 345 -23.07 -3.00 5.63
C SER A 345 -22.44 -2.55 6.95
N GLY A 346 -22.75 -3.20 8.07
CA GLY A 346 -22.17 -2.89 9.38
C GLY A 346 -20.73 -3.39 9.57
N CYS A 347 -20.33 -4.48 8.86
CA CYS A 347 -19.00 -5.09 9.03
C CYS A 347 -18.02 -4.74 7.90
N ARG A 348 -18.46 -4.03 6.87
CA ARG A 348 -17.66 -3.80 5.65
C ARG A 348 -16.33 -3.12 5.94
N ALA A 349 -16.33 -2.08 6.74
CA ALA A 349 -15.11 -1.35 7.09
C ALA A 349 -14.09 -2.23 7.82
N ALA A 350 -14.55 -3.02 8.79
CA ALA A 350 -13.70 -3.94 9.55
C ALA A 350 -13.14 -5.06 8.66
N ALA A 351 -13.95 -5.61 7.74
CA ALA A 351 -13.50 -6.64 6.79
C ALA A 351 -12.45 -6.09 5.80
N LEU A 352 -12.62 -4.86 5.32
CA LEU A 352 -11.62 -4.16 4.51
C LEU A 352 -10.34 -3.86 5.31
N GLY A 353 -10.48 -3.54 6.60
CA GLY A 353 -9.36 -3.38 7.52
C GLY A 353 -8.56 -4.66 7.70
N VAL A 354 -9.22 -5.82 7.83
CA VAL A 354 -8.56 -7.14 7.88
C VAL A 354 -7.80 -7.43 6.59
N ASN A 355 -8.36 -7.10 5.43
CA ASN A 355 -7.66 -7.25 4.15
C ASN A 355 -6.38 -6.39 4.10
N ASN A 356 -6.50 -5.12 4.47
CA ASN A 356 -5.35 -4.22 4.46
C ASN A 356 -4.29 -4.61 5.50
N PHE A 357 -4.72 -5.03 6.70
CA PHE A 357 -3.82 -5.56 7.72
C PHE A 357 -3.01 -6.75 7.22
N LEU A 358 -3.65 -7.74 6.57
CA LEU A 358 -2.94 -8.90 6.01
C LEU A 358 -1.99 -8.54 4.88
N ILE A 359 -2.33 -7.58 4.04
CA ILE A 359 -1.42 -7.06 3.02
C ILE A 359 -0.17 -6.47 3.70
N MET A 360 -0.34 -5.59 4.68
CA MET A 360 0.78 -4.97 5.40
C MET A 360 1.59 -5.99 6.21
N LEU A 361 0.90 -6.93 6.86
CA LEU A 361 1.55 -8.03 7.59
C LEU A 361 2.43 -8.88 6.67
N SER A 362 1.94 -9.20 5.46
CA SER A 362 2.71 -10.00 4.51
C SER A 362 4.01 -9.33 4.08
N VAL A 363 4.01 -8.01 3.92
CA VAL A 363 5.22 -7.24 3.61
C VAL A 363 6.12 -7.12 4.84
N GLY A 364 5.54 -6.71 5.97
CA GLY A 364 6.30 -6.49 7.21
C GLY A 364 6.96 -7.75 7.79
N VAL A 365 6.40 -8.93 7.53
CA VAL A 365 6.97 -10.22 7.96
C VAL A 365 7.68 -10.92 6.81
N GLY A 366 7.14 -10.85 5.60
CA GLY A 366 7.70 -11.52 4.44
C GLY A 366 9.05 -10.94 4.01
N SER A 367 9.21 -9.62 4.06
CA SER A 367 10.46 -8.96 3.65
C SER A 367 11.67 -9.42 4.47
N PRO A 368 11.66 -9.40 5.82
CA PRO A 368 12.80 -9.90 6.59
C PRO A 368 13.03 -11.41 6.41
N ILE A 369 11.99 -12.23 6.19
CA ILE A 369 12.16 -13.65 5.90
C ILE A 369 12.93 -13.87 4.58
N ILE A 370 12.58 -13.12 3.53
CA ILE A 370 13.28 -13.20 2.25
C ILE A 370 14.72 -12.70 2.39
N SER A 371 14.94 -11.65 3.17
CA SER A 371 16.28 -11.10 3.44
C SER A 371 17.14 -12.06 4.28
N GLU A 372 16.55 -12.75 5.25
CA GLU A 372 17.26 -13.79 6.04
C GLU A 372 17.70 -14.95 5.14
N VAL A 373 16.83 -15.41 4.24
CA VAL A 373 17.20 -16.43 3.26
C VAL A 373 18.34 -15.97 2.36
N PHE A 374 18.35 -14.69 1.95
CA PHE A 374 19.47 -14.12 1.23
C PHE A 374 20.77 -14.17 2.05
N ASP A 375 20.72 -13.74 3.32
CA ASP A 375 21.88 -13.72 4.23
C ASP A 375 22.45 -15.13 4.43
N LEU A 376 21.60 -16.15 4.55
CA LEU A 376 22.02 -17.56 4.67
C LEU A 376 22.79 -18.05 3.43
N PHE A 377 22.34 -17.69 2.23
CA PHE A 377 22.96 -18.13 0.96
C PHE A 377 24.08 -17.23 0.46
N SER A 378 24.27 -16.04 1.04
CA SER A 378 25.31 -15.08 0.69
C SER A 378 26.45 -15.00 1.73
N ASN A 379 26.46 -15.87 2.74
CA ASN A 379 27.39 -15.83 3.87
C ASN A 379 27.32 -14.45 4.59
N GLN A 380 26.14 -14.10 5.05
CA GLN A 380 25.82 -12.80 5.70
C GLN A 380 26.14 -11.59 4.81
N GLY A 381 25.78 -11.67 3.52
CA GLY A 381 26.01 -10.59 2.57
C GLY A 381 27.47 -10.39 2.13
N LYS A 382 28.43 -11.19 2.63
CA LYS A 382 29.84 -11.05 2.28
C LYS A 382 30.16 -11.53 0.86
N ASN A 383 29.38 -12.49 0.34
CA ASN A 383 29.54 -13.04 -0.99
C ASN A 383 28.20 -13.00 -1.76
N PRO A 384 27.68 -11.83 -2.10
CA PRO A 384 26.44 -11.74 -2.85
C PRO A 384 26.63 -12.34 -4.26
N SER A 385 25.72 -13.23 -4.64
CA SER A 385 25.73 -13.87 -5.95
C SER A 385 24.35 -13.80 -6.60
N ILE A 386 24.29 -13.94 -7.92
CA ILE A 386 22.99 -14.03 -8.63
C ILE A 386 22.16 -15.18 -8.05
N THR A 387 22.79 -16.31 -7.74
CA THR A 387 22.12 -17.48 -7.17
C THR A 387 21.53 -17.20 -5.79
N SER A 388 22.25 -16.45 -4.90
CA SER A 388 21.72 -16.09 -3.58
C SER A 388 20.46 -15.24 -3.71
N TYR A 389 20.45 -14.26 -4.63
CA TYR A 389 19.26 -13.46 -4.91
C TYR A 389 18.14 -14.30 -5.54
N GLN A 390 18.44 -15.16 -6.52
CA GLN A 390 17.44 -16.02 -7.14
C GLN A 390 16.77 -16.94 -6.11
N THR A 391 17.55 -17.51 -5.20
CA THR A 391 17.04 -18.38 -4.14
C THR A 391 16.12 -17.62 -3.19
N SER A 392 16.54 -16.46 -2.70
CA SER A 392 15.72 -15.66 -1.78
C SER A 392 14.46 -15.10 -2.46
N LEU A 393 14.60 -14.54 -3.66
CA LEU A 393 13.46 -14.00 -4.42
C LEU A 393 12.47 -15.09 -4.87
N SER A 394 12.90 -16.35 -4.99
CA SER A 394 12.01 -17.48 -5.30
C SER A 394 10.95 -17.70 -4.23
N LEU A 395 11.13 -17.21 -2.99
CA LEU A 395 10.07 -17.21 -1.99
C LEU A 395 8.88 -16.35 -2.42
N LEU A 396 9.11 -15.23 -3.13
CA LEU A 396 8.02 -14.43 -3.70
C LEU A 396 7.21 -15.24 -4.72
N LEU A 397 7.86 -16.10 -5.51
CA LEU A 397 7.15 -16.99 -6.44
C LEU A 397 6.33 -18.04 -5.70
N VAL A 398 6.85 -18.59 -4.59
CA VAL A 398 6.10 -19.54 -3.75
C VAL A 398 4.84 -18.86 -3.19
N PHE A 399 4.97 -17.65 -2.63
CA PHE A 399 3.83 -16.89 -2.13
C PHE A 399 2.83 -16.55 -3.24
N THR A 400 3.31 -16.12 -4.39
CA THR A 400 2.43 -15.80 -5.53
C THR A 400 1.74 -17.04 -6.06
N ALA A 401 2.43 -18.19 -6.14
CA ALA A 401 1.85 -19.48 -6.52
C ALA A 401 0.74 -19.90 -5.54
N LEU A 402 0.94 -19.71 -4.24
CA LEU A 402 -0.12 -19.93 -3.23
C LEU A 402 -1.35 -19.07 -3.55
N GLY A 403 -1.18 -17.80 -3.89
CA GLY A 403 -2.26 -16.92 -4.30
C GLY A 403 -2.96 -17.39 -5.57
N VAL A 404 -2.24 -17.93 -6.56
CA VAL A 404 -2.81 -18.55 -7.76
C VAL A 404 -3.70 -19.73 -7.37
N LEU A 405 -3.21 -20.65 -6.55
CA LEU A 405 -3.98 -21.80 -6.09
C LEU A 405 -5.24 -21.36 -5.32
N ILE A 406 -5.12 -20.40 -4.41
CA ILE A 406 -6.26 -19.88 -3.64
C ILE A 406 -7.29 -19.25 -4.57
N SER A 407 -6.88 -18.46 -5.55
CA SER A 407 -7.80 -17.80 -6.48
C SER A 407 -8.56 -18.80 -7.36
N ILE A 408 -7.88 -19.86 -7.82
CA ILE A 408 -8.50 -20.87 -8.70
C ILE A 408 -9.47 -21.78 -7.92
N PHE A 409 -9.04 -22.33 -6.79
CA PHE A 409 -9.75 -23.43 -6.14
C PHE A 409 -10.64 -23.00 -4.99
N PHE A 410 -10.31 -21.92 -4.25
CA PHE A 410 -10.94 -21.63 -2.97
C PHE A 410 -11.79 -20.36 -2.95
N ILE A 411 -11.49 -19.35 -3.79
CA ILE A 411 -12.30 -18.12 -3.84
C ILE A 411 -13.54 -18.35 -4.66
N LYS A 412 -14.69 -17.97 -4.07
CA LYS A 412 -16.02 -18.04 -4.72
C LYS A 412 -16.27 -16.77 -5.53
N GLU A 413 -16.87 -16.95 -6.72
CA GLU A 413 -17.30 -15.82 -7.56
C GLU A 413 -18.46 -15.06 -6.93
N THR A 414 -18.45 -13.73 -6.98
CA THR A 414 -19.51 -12.86 -6.42
C THR A 414 -20.42 -12.25 -7.48
N PHE A 415 -20.04 -12.35 -8.75
CA PHE A 415 -20.78 -11.77 -9.88
C PHE A 415 -21.07 -10.27 -9.72
N CYS A 416 -20.20 -9.55 -9.00
CA CYS A 416 -20.36 -8.12 -8.69
C CYS A 416 -21.68 -7.81 -7.94
N ARG A 417 -22.17 -8.74 -7.14
CA ARG A 417 -23.41 -8.59 -6.38
C ARG A 417 -23.17 -8.61 -4.88
N SER A 418 -23.81 -7.72 -4.17
CA SER A 418 -23.81 -7.71 -2.70
C SER A 418 -24.65 -8.88 -2.16
N LYS A 419 -24.21 -9.50 -1.04
CA LYS A 419 -24.95 -10.57 -0.37
C LYS A 419 -26.42 -10.24 -0.07
N LYS A 420 -26.78 -8.96 0.15
CA LYS A 420 -28.16 -8.51 0.35
C LYS A 420 -29.03 -8.64 -0.89
N GLU A 421 -28.48 -8.49 -2.09
CA GLU A 421 -29.25 -8.61 -3.33
C GLU A 421 -29.60 -10.06 -3.67
N VAL A 422 -28.75 -11.00 -3.26
CA VAL A 422 -28.99 -12.44 -3.48
C VAL A 422 -30.15 -12.96 -2.65
N ILE A 423 -30.36 -12.44 -1.45
CA ILE A 423 -31.49 -12.90 -0.58
C ILE A 423 -32.84 -12.43 -1.12
N PHE A 424 -32.94 -11.35 -1.88
CA PHE A 424 -34.18 -10.85 -2.46
C PHE A 424 -34.55 -11.50 -3.80
N VAL A 425 -33.64 -12.22 -4.45
CA VAL A 425 -33.89 -12.90 -5.75
C VAL A 425 -34.43 -14.33 -5.53
N ASP A 426 -34.12 -14.98 -4.40
CA ASP A 426 -34.57 -16.32 -4.08
C ASP A 426 -35.99 -16.36 -3.45
N VAL A 427 -36.67 -15.23 -3.31
CA VAL A 427 -38.01 -15.08 -2.73
C VAL A 427 -39.08 -14.66 -3.77
N LYS A 428 -38.78 -14.79 -5.07
CA LYS A 428 -39.76 -14.53 -6.12
C LYS A 428 -40.02 -15.80 -6.92
#